data_966ce00c256d068b623ee96b85ae4928
#
_entry.id   966ce00c256d068b623ee96b85ae4928
#
_cell.length_a   1.000
_cell.length_b   1.000
_cell.length_c   1.000
_cell.angle_alpha   90.00
_cell.angle_beta   90.00
_cell.angle_gamma   90.00
#
_symmetry.space_group_name_H-M   'P 1'
#
loop_
_entity.id
_entity.type
_entity.pdbx_description
1 polymer ?
#
loop_
_entity_poly.entity_id
_entity_poly.type
_entity_poly.pdbx_seq_one_letter_code
_entity_poly.pdbx_strand_id
1 'polypeptide(L)'
;MSTRSRDGKPCDLDNFVRGALPAIRESFVLITTDGDASIPSDMAAATVETLLDCPWLVSWHTQNYDGYVHAKFSPLPIGIDLHTPRFFSSPARLVAELQRIRACRLPLDQVPLRVFCDLEVSLASEERRRAAAVLRNYDHVDFLRKYISQTAIKIIPH
;
A
#
# COMPACT_ATOMS: atom_id res chain seq x y z
N MET A 1 -8.31 -2.26 -9.97
CA MET A 1 -9.73 -1.88 -9.73
C MET A 1 -9.79 -1.11 -8.42
N SER A 2 -10.39 0.07 -8.41
CA SER A 2 -10.47 0.94 -7.22
C SER A 2 -11.47 0.42 -6.21
N THR A 3 -11.11 0.49 -4.93
CA THR A 3 -11.98 0.14 -3.79
C THR A 3 -12.60 1.36 -3.11
N ARG A 4 -12.39 2.57 -3.68
CA ARG A 4 -12.95 3.81 -3.12
C ARG A 4 -14.45 3.87 -3.32
N SER A 5 -15.20 3.90 -2.21
CA SER A 5 -16.57 4.42 -2.21
C SER A 5 -16.49 5.95 -2.06
N ARG A 6 -17.12 6.69 -2.96
CA ARG A 6 -17.30 8.14 -2.83
C ARG A 6 -18.79 8.43 -2.66
N ASP A 7 -19.13 9.15 -1.61
CA ASP A 7 -20.48 9.70 -1.39
C ASP A 7 -21.61 8.66 -1.43
N GLY A 8 -21.40 7.47 -0.83
CA GLY A 8 -22.42 6.42 -0.80
C GLY A 8 -22.66 5.71 -2.15
N LYS A 9 -21.85 6.03 -3.17
CA LYS A 9 -21.91 5.32 -4.46
C LYS A 9 -21.17 4.00 -4.37
N PRO A 10 -21.63 2.95 -5.06
CA PRO A 10 -20.94 1.68 -5.11
C PRO A 10 -19.51 1.88 -5.63
N CYS A 11 -18.55 1.18 -5.03
CA CYS A 11 -17.17 1.18 -5.51
C CYS A 11 -17.06 0.40 -6.84
N ASP A 12 -15.89 0.47 -7.48
CA ASP A 12 -15.67 -0.25 -8.74
C ASP A 12 -15.87 -1.76 -8.58
N LEU A 13 -15.54 -2.29 -7.40
CA LEU A 13 -15.73 -3.71 -7.11
C LEU A 13 -17.20 -4.11 -7.07
N ASP A 14 -18.06 -3.29 -6.46
CA ASP A 14 -19.52 -3.52 -6.46
C ASP A 14 -20.09 -3.47 -7.87
N ASN A 15 -19.62 -2.51 -8.69
CA ASN A 15 -20.03 -2.39 -10.08
C ASN A 15 -19.56 -3.59 -10.91
N PHE A 16 -18.37 -4.10 -10.65
CA PHE A 16 -17.84 -5.30 -11.29
C PHE A 16 -18.69 -6.53 -10.95
N VAL A 17 -19.00 -6.73 -9.68
CA VAL A 17 -19.79 -7.87 -9.21
C VAL A 17 -21.18 -7.86 -9.81
N ARG A 18 -21.82 -6.68 -9.91
CA ARG A 18 -23.18 -6.56 -10.46
C ARG A 18 -23.23 -6.63 -11.98
N GLY A 19 -22.24 -6.07 -12.66
CA GLY A 19 -22.28 -5.87 -14.11
C GLY A 19 -21.48 -6.89 -14.91
N ALA A 20 -20.23 -7.14 -14.54
CA ALA A 20 -19.31 -7.95 -15.33
C ALA A 20 -19.21 -9.40 -14.86
N LEU A 21 -19.13 -9.62 -13.55
CA LEU A 21 -18.94 -10.96 -12.97
C LEU A 21 -19.96 -11.99 -13.46
N PRO A 22 -21.28 -11.67 -13.60
CA PRO A 22 -22.27 -12.64 -14.07
C PRO A 22 -22.04 -13.14 -15.50
N ALA A 23 -21.24 -12.43 -16.29
CA ALA A 23 -20.95 -12.82 -17.67
C ALA A 23 -19.65 -13.64 -17.82
N ILE A 24 -18.83 -13.71 -16.78
CA ILE A 24 -17.53 -14.42 -16.83
C ILE A 24 -17.77 -15.92 -16.79
N ARG A 25 -17.13 -16.64 -17.75
CA ARG A 25 -17.21 -18.11 -17.88
C ARG A 25 -15.81 -18.76 -17.94
N GLU A 26 -14.78 -17.95 -17.73
CA GLU A 26 -13.40 -18.41 -17.75
C GLU A 26 -12.71 -18.07 -16.44
N SER A 27 -11.69 -18.86 -16.08
CA SER A 27 -10.91 -18.65 -14.87
C SER A 27 -10.17 -17.30 -14.93
N PHE A 28 -10.23 -16.55 -13.85
CA PHE A 28 -9.56 -15.26 -13.75
C PHE A 28 -8.93 -15.03 -12.37
N VAL A 29 -7.97 -14.13 -12.35
CA VAL A 29 -7.35 -13.57 -11.15
C VAL A 29 -7.85 -12.14 -10.97
N LEU A 30 -8.31 -11.81 -9.77
CA LEU A 30 -8.72 -10.46 -9.41
C LEU A 30 -7.58 -9.73 -8.69
N ILE A 31 -7.28 -8.52 -9.15
CA ILE A 31 -6.32 -7.63 -8.48
C ILE A 31 -7.04 -6.33 -8.14
N THR A 32 -7.08 -6.00 -6.85
CA THR A 32 -7.67 -4.76 -6.36
C THR A 32 -6.62 -3.86 -5.74
N THR A 33 -6.62 -2.59 -6.14
CA THR A 33 -5.67 -1.56 -5.75
C THR A 33 -6.37 -0.20 -5.61
N ASP A 34 -5.63 0.81 -5.23
CA ASP A 34 -6.08 2.22 -5.25
C ASP A 34 -7.28 2.50 -4.33
N GLY A 35 -7.07 2.36 -3.05
CA GLY A 35 -8.04 2.73 -2.02
C GLY A 35 -7.43 2.64 -0.64
N ASP A 36 -8.10 3.26 0.32
CA ASP A 36 -7.70 3.27 1.73
C ASP A 36 -8.52 2.28 2.57
N ALA A 37 -9.51 1.64 1.94
CA ALA A 37 -10.40 0.68 2.61
C ALA A 37 -9.66 -0.61 2.95
N SER A 38 -9.90 -1.13 4.14
CA SER A 38 -9.43 -2.46 4.56
C SER A 38 -10.21 -3.54 3.81
N ILE A 39 -9.51 -4.47 3.21
CA ILE A 39 -10.10 -5.50 2.38
C ILE A 39 -9.96 -6.86 3.07
N PRO A 40 -11.06 -7.60 3.28
CA PRO A 40 -12.43 -7.33 2.86
C PRO A 40 -13.32 -6.58 3.88
N SER A 41 -12.85 -6.23 5.09
CA SER A 41 -13.72 -5.77 6.21
C SER A 41 -14.53 -4.51 5.89
N ASP A 42 -13.99 -3.59 5.08
CA ASP A 42 -14.70 -2.37 4.69
C ASP A 42 -15.56 -2.54 3.43
N MET A 43 -15.61 -3.76 2.87
CA MET A 43 -16.45 -4.07 1.71
C MET A 43 -17.83 -4.58 2.14
N ALA A 44 -18.83 -4.42 1.25
CA ALA A 44 -20.13 -5.05 1.47
C ALA A 44 -19.98 -6.58 1.52
N ALA A 45 -20.46 -7.22 2.59
CA ALA A 45 -20.32 -8.66 2.79
C ALA A 45 -20.84 -9.45 1.57
N ALA A 46 -22.00 -9.06 1.03
CA ALA A 46 -22.57 -9.70 -0.15
C ALA A 46 -21.67 -9.62 -1.39
N THR A 47 -20.92 -8.52 -1.56
CA THR A 47 -19.95 -8.37 -2.66
C THR A 47 -18.79 -9.34 -2.48
N VAL A 48 -18.27 -9.44 -1.26
CA VAL A 48 -17.17 -10.35 -0.92
C VAL A 48 -17.58 -11.81 -1.11
N GLU A 49 -18.73 -12.21 -0.55
CA GLU A 49 -19.26 -13.57 -0.65
C GLU A 49 -19.51 -13.96 -2.12
N THR A 50 -20.15 -13.09 -2.90
CA THR A 50 -20.39 -13.33 -4.33
C THR A 50 -19.10 -13.57 -5.10
N LEU A 51 -18.03 -12.83 -4.77
CA LEU A 51 -16.72 -13.04 -5.39
C LEU A 51 -16.07 -14.35 -4.96
N LEU A 52 -16.06 -14.64 -3.67
CA LEU A 52 -15.41 -15.83 -3.14
C LEU A 52 -16.12 -17.12 -3.58
N ASP A 53 -17.45 -17.08 -3.72
CA ASP A 53 -18.25 -18.18 -4.20
C ASP A 53 -18.17 -18.37 -5.73
N CYS A 54 -17.66 -17.39 -6.46
CA CYS A 54 -17.53 -17.47 -7.91
C CYS A 54 -16.58 -18.61 -8.31
N PRO A 55 -17.06 -19.64 -9.07
CA PRO A 55 -16.22 -20.77 -9.44
C PRO A 55 -15.06 -20.40 -10.39
N TRP A 56 -15.19 -19.27 -11.09
CA TRP A 56 -14.20 -18.80 -12.04
C TRP A 56 -13.10 -17.95 -11.38
N LEU A 57 -13.31 -17.47 -10.16
CA LEU A 57 -12.27 -16.75 -9.43
C LEU A 57 -11.22 -17.73 -8.88
N VAL A 58 -10.02 -17.69 -9.42
CA VAL A 58 -8.88 -18.51 -8.99
C VAL A 58 -8.23 -17.91 -7.75
N SER A 59 -7.92 -16.61 -7.78
CA SER A 59 -7.34 -15.89 -6.65
C SER A 59 -7.70 -14.40 -6.68
N TRP A 60 -7.72 -13.80 -5.50
CA TRP A 60 -7.92 -12.37 -5.31
C TRP A 60 -6.73 -11.78 -4.54
N HIS A 61 -5.99 -10.90 -5.19
CA HIS A 61 -4.86 -10.18 -4.60
C HIS A 61 -5.27 -8.74 -4.31
N THR A 62 -5.06 -8.28 -3.09
CA THR A 62 -5.52 -6.95 -2.70
C THR A 62 -4.50 -6.19 -1.87
N GLN A 63 -4.43 -4.87 -2.11
CA GLN A 63 -3.83 -3.94 -1.17
C GLN A 63 -4.70 -3.81 0.07
N ASN A 64 -4.11 -3.30 1.17
CA ASN A 64 -4.80 -3.09 2.45
C ASN A 64 -5.53 -4.35 2.97
N TYR A 65 -4.94 -5.52 2.70
CA TYR A 65 -5.43 -6.79 3.19
C TYR A 65 -5.42 -6.81 4.73
N ASP A 66 -6.55 -7.13 5.34
CA ASP A 66 -6.76 -7.06 6.79
C ASP A 66 -6.54 -8.38 7.54
N GLY A 67 -6.08 -9.42 6.84
CA GLY A 67 -5.79 -10.73 7.43
C GLY A 67 -6.94 -11.74 7.36
N TYR A 68 -8.00 -11.46 6.60
CA TYR A 68 -9.11 -12.41 6.39
C TYR A 68 -8.63 -13.71 5.75
N VAL A 69 -8.77 -14.83 6.47
CA VAL A 69 -8.25 -16.12 6.02
C VAL A 69 -9.21 -16.81 5.04
N HIS A 70 -8.80 -16.89 3.78
CA HIS A 70 -9.53 -17.62 2.75
C HIS A 70 -8.58 -18.09 1.64
N ALA A 71 -8.80 -19.29 1.07
CA ALA A 71 -7.91 -19.91 0.09
C ALA A 71 -7.67 -19.07 -1.18
N LYS A 72 -8.66 -18.28 -1.59
CA LYS A 72 -8.57 -17.41 -2.77
C LYS A 72 -7.95 -16.04 -2.47
N PHE A 73 -7.75 -15.66 -1.20
CA PHE A 73 -7.28 -14.33 -0.81
C PHE A 73 -5.78 -14.29 -0.60
N SER A 74 -5.13 -13.22 -1.08
CA SER A 74 -3.71 -12.97 -0.85
C SER A 74 -3.40 -11.49 -0.75
N PRO A 75 -2.46 -11.09 0.14
CA PRO A 75 -2.01 -9.71 0.20
C PRO A 75 -1.24 -9.32 -1.06
N LEU A 76 -1.43 -8.07 -1.48
CA LEU A 76 -0.65 -7.44 -2.53
C LEU A 76 0.10 -6.25 -1.93
N PRO A 77 1.43 -6.19 -1.98
CA PRO A 77 2.17 -5.02 -1.55
C PRO A 77 1.74 -3.78 -2.34
N ILE A 78 1.66 -2.63 -1.67
CA ILE A 78 1.33 -1.35 -2.32
C ILE A 78 2.32 -1.03 -3.45
N GLY A 79 3.57 -1.45 -3.27
CA GLY A 79 4.61 -1.19 -4.26
C GLY A 79 5.09 0.26 -4.22
N ILE A 80 5.64 0.70 -5.36
CA ILE A 80 6.17 2.06 -5.53
C ILE A 80 5.08 2.92 -6.15
N ASP A 81 4.78 4.04 -5.50
CA ASP A 81 3.89 5.06 -6.05
C ASP A 81 4.56 5.79 -7.23
N LEU A 82 4.14 5.45 -8.43
CA LEU A 82 4.67 6.01 -9.67
C LEU A 82 3.78 7.11 -10.26
N HIS A 83 2.59 7.32 -9.72
CA HIS A 83 1.60 8.26 -10.27
C HIS A 83 1.53 9.59 -9.52
N THR A 84 1.93 9.63 -8.25
CA THR A 84 1.94 10.89 -7.50
C THR A 84 3.12 11.75 -7.93
N PRO A 85 2.91 13.00 -8.36
CA PRO A 85 4.00 13.93 -8.61
C PRO A 85 4.82 14.15 -7.34
N ARG A 86 6.07 13.70 -7.34
CA ARG A 86 7.02 13.89 -6.25
C ARG A 86 8.27 14.59 -6.77
N PHE A 87 9.40 14.42 -6.09
CA PHE A 87 10.67 15.04 -6.46
C PHE A 87 11.21 14.61 -7.84
N PHE A 88 10.73 13.51 -8.39
CA PHE A 88 11.14 13.00 -9.70
C PHE A 88 10.05 13.29 -10.73
N SER A 89 10.44 13.92 -11.83
CA SER A 89 9.53 14.37 -12.88
C SER A 89 8.95 13.23 -13.73
N SER A 90 9.39 11.99 -13.52
CA SER A 90 8.85 10.83 -14.23
C SER A 90 9.10 9.53 -13.46
N PRO A 91 8.26 8.49 -13.69
CA PRO A 91 8.48 7.15 -13.15
C PRO A 91 9.85 6.56 -13.51
N ALA A 92 10.32 6.79 -14.73
CA ALA A 92 11.62 6.30 -15.17
C ALA A 92 12.78 6.88 -14.34
N ARG A 93 12.73 8.17 -14.01
CA ARG A 93 13.74 8.81 -13.15
C ARG A 93 13.69 8.27 -11.73
N LEU A 94 12.50 8.03 -11.18
CA LEU A 94 12.36 7.43 -9.86
C LEU A 94 12.96 6.01 -9.85
N VAL A 95 12.66 5.19 -10.85
CA VAL A 95 13.22 3.84 -10.97
C VAL A 95 14.75 3.87 -11.09
N ALA A 96 15.30 4.76 -11.93
CA ALA A 96 16.74 4.92 -12.06
C ALA A 96 17.41 5.32 -10.74
N GLU A 97 16.81 6.23 -9.97
CA GLU A 97 17.33 6.62 -8.66
C GLU A 97 17.28 5.48 -7.64
N LEU A 98 16.20 4.71 -7.62
CA LEU A 98 16.09 3.53 -6.77
C LEU A 98 17.15 2.46 -7.13
N GLN A 99 17.42 2.27 -8.42
CA GLN A 99 18.48 1.38 -8.88
C GLN A 99 19.86 1.88 -8.44
N ARG A 100 20.11 3.19 -8.52
CA ARG A 100 21.34 3.81 -8.04
C ARG A 100 21.51 3.60 -6.54
N ILE A 101 20.49 3.87 -5.74
CA ILE A 101 20.49 3.64 -4.29
C ILE A 101 20.79 2.16 -3.99
N ARG A 102 20.13 1.26 -4.70
CA ARG A 102 20.34 -0.19 -4.54
C ARG A 102 21.78 -0.59 -4.83
N ALA A 103 22.40 -0.02 -5.85
CA ALA A 103 23.79 -0.31 -6.22
C ALA A 103 24.81 0.20 -5.20
N CYS A 104 24.47 1.28 -4.47
CA CYS A 104 25.33 1.90 -3.46
C CYS A 104 25.07 1.39 -2.03
N ARG A 105 24.12 0.49 -1.82
CA ARG A 105 23.79 0.01 -0.48
C ARG A 105 24.93 -0.85 0.10
N LEU A 106 25.13 -0.75 1.40
CA LEU A 106 26.04 -1.62 2.11
C LEU A 106 25.58 -3.09 2.06
N PRO A 107 26.50 -4.04 2.14
CA PRO A 107 26.18 -5.44 2.44
C PRO A 107 25.34 -5.54 3.72
N LEU A 108 24.45 -6.52 3.77
CA LEU A 108 23.44 -6.63 4.84
C LEU A 108 24.08 -6.81 6.23
N ASP A 109 25.23 -7.47 6.30
CA ASP A 109 26.04 -7.68 7.51
C ASP A 109 26.74 -6.41 8.01
N GLN A 110 26.84 -5.38 7.17
CA GLN A 110 27.42 -4.07 7.50
C GLN A 110 26.35 -3.01 7.78
N VAL A 111 25.09 -3.32 7.58
CA VAL A 111 24.01 -2.38 7.85
C VAL A 111 23.72 -2.36 9.35
N PRO A 112 23.82 -1.19 10.03
CA PRO A 112 23.48 -1.11 11.44
C PRO A 112 22.00 -1.42 11.65
N LEU A 113 21.68 -2.17 12.70
CA LEU A 113 20.29 -2.46 13.07
C LEU A 113 19.64 -1.19 13.64
N ARG A 114 18.98 -0.44 12.78
CA ARG A 114 18.26 0.78 13.14
C ARG A 114 16.87 0.78 12.53
N VAL A 115 15.93 1.39 13.23
CA VAL A 115 14.56 1.57 12.75
C VAL A 115 14.43 2.99 12.21
N PHE A 116 13.99 3.10 10.97
CA PHE A 116 13.68 4.40 10.36
C PHE A 116 12.20 4.72 10.56
N CYS A 117 11.90 5.90 11.07
CA CYS A 117 10.53 6.36 11.28
C CYS A 117 10.30 7.69 10.56
N ASP A 118 9.48 7.66 9.51
CA ASP A 118 8.99 8.83 8.77
C ASP A 118 7.46 8.99 8.92
N LEU A 119 6.94 8.75 10.12
CA LEU A 119 5.52 8.94 10.38
C LEU A 119 5.18 10.43 10.38
N GLU A 120 4.31 10.84 9.46
CA GLU A 120 3.72 12.17 9.47
C GLU A 120 2.76 12.29 10.67
N VAL A 121 3.17 13.01 11.69
CA VAL A 121 2.43 13.11 12.97
C VAL A 121 1.45 14.28 12.99
N SER A 122 1.66 15.30 12.17
CA SER A 122 0.84 16.54 12.16
C SER A 122 -0.57 16.33 11.63
N LEU A 123 -0.72 15.42 10.65
CA LEU A 123 -2.01 15.05 10.04
C LEU A 123 -2.45 13.64 10.40
N ALA A 124 -1.78 13.02 11.38
CA ALA A 124 -1.91 11.61 11.64
C ALA A 124 -3.08 11.26 12.56
N SER A 125 -3.60 10.05 12.35
CA SER A 125 -4.50 9.41 13.30
C SER A 125 -3.85 9.27 14.68
N GLU A 126 -4.68 9.05 15.70
CA GLU A 126 -4.22 8.85 17.08
C GLU A 126 -3.24 7.67 17.18
N GLU A 127 -3.45 6.60 16.38
CA GLU A 127 -2.58 5.42 16.36
C GLU A 127 -1.17 5.79 15.90
N ARG A 128 -1.02 6.62 14.87
CA ARG A 128 0.29 7.09 14.40
C ARG A 128 0.99 7.96 15.44
N ARG A 129 0.25 8.82 16.15
CA ARG A 129 0.79 9.61 17.26
C ARG A 129 1.30 8.74 18.40
N ARG A 130 0.53 7.71 18.78
CA ARG A 130 0.92 6.74 19.80
C ARG A 130 2.16 5.94 19.37
N ALA A 131 2.18 5.45 18.12
CA ALA A 131 3.33 4.73 17.60
C ALA A 131 4.59 5.59 17.62
N ALA A 132 4.52 6.84 17.15
CA ALA A 132 5.65 7.77 17.20
C ALA A 132 6.11 8.07 18.63
N ALA A 133 5.19 8.18 19.59
CA ALA A 133 5.51 8.41 21.00
C ALA A 133 6.26 7.21 21.61
N VAL A 134 5.84 6.00 21.31
CA VAL A 134 6.53 4.78 21.73
C VAL A 134 7.93 4.72 21.13
N LEU A 135 8.06 4.94 19.82
CA LEU A 135 9.34 4.83 19.11
C LEU A 135 10.37 5.85 19.60
N ARG A 136 9.96 7.03 20.08
CA ARG A 136 10.87 8.06 20.64
C ARG A 136 11.63 7.62 21.90
N ASN A 137 11.20 6.56 22.55
CA ASN A 137 11.86 6.00 23.73
C ASN A 137 13.00 5.05 23.40
N TYR A 138 13.31 4.84 22.11
CA TYR A 138 14.34 3.91 21.68
C TYR A 138 15.47 4.63 20.95
N ASP A 139 16.70 4.49 21.44
CA ASP A 139 17.89 5.16 20.90
C ASP A 139 18.28 4.72 19.47
N HIS A 140 17.81 3.55 19.04
CA HIS A 140 18.10 3.01 17.72
C HIS A 140 17.05 3.38 16.65
N VAL A 141 16.15 4.32 16.98
CA VAL A 141 15.16 4.83 16.03
C VAL A 141 15.58 6.17 15.48
N ASP A 142 15.71 6.23 14.15
CA ASP A 142 16.00 7.48 13.44
C ASP A 142 14.70 8.12 12.96
N PHE A 143 14.38 9.28 13.51
CA PHE A 143 13.26 10.09 13.03
C PHE A 143 13.73 11.03 11.95
N LEU A 144 13.17 10.89 10.75
CA LEU A 144 13.30 11.93 9.75
C LEU A 144 12.48 13.13 10.21
N ARG A 145 13.14 14.18 10.67
CA ARG A 145 12.48 15.48 10.75
C ARG A 145 12.22 15.90 9.32
N LYS A 146 10.95 15.92 8.95
CA LYS A 146 10.54 16.37 7.62
C LYS A 146 10.95 17.80 7.43
N TYR A 147 12.17 18.01 6.97
CA TYR A 147 12.52 19.24 6.30
C TYR A 147 11.84 19.18 4.93
N ILE A 148 10.58 19.59 4.88
CA ILE A 148 9.99 20.04 3.63
C ILE A 148 10.60 21.40 3.34
N SER A 149 11.88 21.45 3.03
CA SER A 149 12.37 22.41 2.08
C SER A 149 12.24 21.74 0.73
N GLN A 150 11.61 22.40 -0.20
CA GLN A 150 11.31 21.92 -1.56
C GLN A 150 12.55 21.59 -2.41
N THR A 151 13.67 21.35 -1.81
CA THR A 151 14.95 21.07 -2.46
C THR A 151 15.78 20.12 -1.60
N ALA A 152 15.99 18.95 -2.17
CA ALA A 152 16.99 17.95 -1.81
C ALA A 152 16.56 16.91 -0.76
N ILE A 153 16.37 15.71 -1.25
CA ILE A 153 16.69 14.50 -0.46
C ILE A 153 18.17 14.61 -0.12
N LYS A 154 18.51 15.05 1.08
CA LYS A 154 19.83 14.83 1.62
C LYS A 154 19.89 13.36 2.01
N ILE A 155 20.46 12.54 1.14
CA ILE A 155 21.01 11.25 1.56
C ILE A 155 22.09 11.63 2.56
N ILE A 156 21.91 11.29 3.82
CA ILE A 156 22.93 11.48 4.85
C ILE A 156 24.00 10.44 4.54
N PRO A 157 25.22 10.84 4.11
CA PRO A 157 26.31 9.89 4.02
C PRO A 157 26.66 9.46 5.46
N HIS A 158 26.79 8.18 5.67
CA HIS A 158 27.38 7.61 6.89
C HIS A 158 28.87 7.83 6.92
#